data_9d34bd4855559b9140133c1ca4754465
#
_entry.id   9d34bd4855559b9140133c1ca4754465
#
_cell.length_a   1.000
_cell.length_b   1.000
_cell.length_c   1.000
_cell.angle_alpha   90.00
_cell.angle_beta   90.00
_cell.angle_gamma   90.00
#
_symmetry.space_group_name_H-M   'P 1'
#
loop_
_entity.id
_entity.type
_entity.pdbx_description
1 polymer ?
#
loop_
_entity_poly.entity_id
_entity_poly.type
_entity_poly.pdbx_seq_one_letter_code
_entity_poly.pdbx_strand_id
1 'polypeptide(L)'
;MQENFSRSAGILMPVSSLPSPYGIGTFGKSAYEFVDNLVMARQKYWQVLPLGPTSYGDSPYASFSAFAGNPYFIDLDMLIEEELLTREYVESFRWNMEEQYVDYGMMYNSRFTVLKEAYHNSKHLGTEEYQDFLEENEYWLDGYCLYCACKKKFNYMAWQSWDDDIKFRKEKALQL
;
A
#
# COMPACT_ATOMS: atom_id res chain seq x y z
N MET A 1 -20.30 -25.47 -12.27
CA MET A 1 -19.51 -25.51 -13.52
C MET A 1 -18.11 -25.96 -13.16
N GLN A 2 -17.64 -27.11 -13.64
CA GLN A 2 -16.23 -27.49 -13.51
C GLN A 2 -15.43 -26.59 -14.46
N GLU A 3 -14.66 -25.66 -13.92
CA GLU A 3 -13.65 -24.98 -14.72
C GLU A 3 -12.61 -26.01 -15.17
N ASN A 4 -12.58 -26.28 -16.47
CA ASN A 4 -11.53 -27.11 -17.05
C ASN A 4 -10.22 -26.34 -16.99
N PHE A 5 -9.41 -26.60 -15.98
CA PHE A 5 -8.04 -26.06 -15.88
C PHE A 5 -7.20 -26.59 -17.07
N SER A 6 -6.98 -25.73 -18.05
CA SER A 6 -6.03 -26.01 -19.14
C SER A 6 -4.61 -25.77 -18.63
N ARG A 7 -3.64 -26.57 -19.12
CA ARG A 7 -2.23 -26.33 -18.86
C ARG A 7 -1.84 -24.91 -19.28
N SER A 8 -1.25 -24.15 -18.36
CA SER A 8 -0.93 -22.74 -18.55
C SER A 8 0.42 -22.42 -17.92
N ALA A 9 1.05 -21.35 -18.39
CA ALA A 9 2.29 -20.82 -17.84
C ALA A 9 2.06 -19.38 -17.32
N GLY A 10 2.85 -18.97 -16.36
CA GLY A 10 2.87 -17.62 -15.82
C GLY A 10 4.23 -17.26 -15.25
N ILE A 11 4.38 -16.02 -14.87
CA ILE A 11 5.62 -15.49 -14.27
C ILE A 11 5.32 -15.04 -12.85
N LEU A 12 6.18 -15.43 -11.90
CA LEU A 12 6.20 -14.86 -10.56
C LEU A 12 7.09 -13.62 -10.59
N MET A 13 6.50 -12.45 -10.31
CA MET A 13 7.20 -11.17 -10.19
C MET A 13 6.54 -10.35 -9.08
N PRO A 14 7.20 -10.13 -7.94
CA PRO A 14 6.67 -9.23 -6.93
C PRO A 14 6.48 -7.82 -7.47
N VAL A 15 5.39 -7.15 -7.11
CA VAL A 15 5.18 -5.74 -7.51
C VAL A 15 6.34 -4.86 -7.04
N SER A 16 6.85 -5.09 -5.84
CA SER A 16 8.01 -4.39 -5.28
C SER A 16 9.28 -4.48 -6.12
N SER A 17 9.38 -5.48 -7.01
CA SER A 17 10.56 -5.73 -7.86
C SER A 17 10.42 -5.12 -9.27
N LEU A 18 9.31 -4.48 -9.57
CA LEU A 18 9.15 -3.73 -10.82
C LEU A 18 10.04 -2.48 -10.82
N PRO A 19 10.53 -2.05 -11.99
CA PRO A 19 11.31 -0.82 -12.09
C PRO A 19 10.52 0.40 -11.61
N SER A 20 11.16 1.25 -10.80
CA SER A 20 10.58 2.51 -10.34
C SER A 20 11.67 3.49 -9.95
N PRO A 21 11.54 4.78 -10.26
CA PRO A 21 12.48 5.81 -9.81
C PRO A 21 12.33 6.12 -8.29
N TYR A 22 11.31 5.57 -7.64
CA TYR A 22 10.93 5.92 -6.26
C TYR A 22 11.20 4.78 -5.27
N GLY A 23 12.24 4.00 -5.52
CA GLY A 23 12.83 3.06 -4.57
C GLY A 23 12.10 1.72 -4.40
N ILE A 24 10.91 1.57 -4.92
CA ILE A 24 10.11 0.33 -4.90
C ILE A 24 9.17 0.29 -6.10
N GLY A 25 8.94 -0.89 -6.65
CA GLY A 25 7.94 -1.07 -7.71
C GLY A 25 6.52 -0.75 -7.24
N THR A 26 5.70 -0.25 -8.16
CA THR A 26 4.34 0.24 -7.91
C THR A 26 3.35 -0.29 -8.93
N PHE A 27 2.05 -0.08 -8.73
CA PHE A 27 1.00 -0.32 -9.73
C PHE A 27 0.90 0.79 -10.78
N GLY A 28 2.02 1.42 -11.12
CA GLY A 28 2.12 2.44 -12.15
C GLY A 28 2.46 1.86 -13.53
N LYS A 29 3.04 2.71 -14.38
CA LYS A 29 3.35 2.41 -15.77
C LYS A 29 4.13 1.11 -15.96
N SER A 30 5.13 0.84 -15.12
CA SER A 30 5.93 -0.39 -15.21
C SER A 30 5.12 -1.67 -14.99
N ALA A 31 4.05 -1.61 -14.17
CA ALA A 31 3.15 -2.74 -13.97
C ALA A 31 2.30 -3.00 -15.22
N TYR A 32 1.76 -1.96 -15.86
CA TYR A 32 1.03 -2.09 -17.11
C TYR A 32 1.93 -2.63 -18.23
N GLU A 33 3.13 -2.08 -18.40
CA GLU A 33 4.10 -2.58 -19.37
C GLU A 33 4.49 -4.05 -19.12
N PHE A 34 4.59 -4.45 -17.86
CA PHE A 34 4.85 -5.84 -17.51
C PHE A 34 3.70 -6.76 -17.94
N VAL A 35 2.45 -6.35 -17.73
CA VAL A 35 1.27 -7.11 -18.22
C VAL A 35 1.29 -7.22 -19.74
N ASP A 36 1.58 -6.15 -20.46
CA ASP A 36 1.69 -6.17 -21.94
C ASP A 36 2.78 -7.13 -22.41
N ASN A 37 3.92 -7.13 -21.73
CA ASN A 37 5.02 -8.07 -21.99
C ASN A 37 4.61 -9.54 -21.74
N LEU A 38 3.83 -9.80 -20.68
CA LEU A 38 3.28 -11.14 -20.42
C LEU A 38 2.35 -11.59 -21.56
N VAL A 39 1.50 -10.70 -22.05
CA VAL A 39 0.62 -10.99 -23.20
C VAL A 39 1.44 -11.32 -24.43
N MET A 40 2.46 -10.51 -24.78
CA MET A 40 3.36 -10.76 -25.91
C MET A 40 4.11 -12.10 -25.76
N ALA A 41 4.50 -12.45 -24.53
CA ALA A 41 5.16 -13.72 -24.21
C ALA A 41 4.16 -14.90 -24.08
N ARG A 42 2.87 -14.69 -24.36
CA ARG A 42 1.78 -15.68 -24.26
C ARG A 42 1.67 -16.32 -22.87
N GLN A 43 2.05 -15.59 -21.82
CA GLN A 43 1.81 -15.98 -20.43
C GLN A 43 0.35 -15.69 -20.06
N LYS A 44 -0.24 -16.53 -19.20
CA LYS A 44 -1.63 -16.37 -18.77
C LYS A 44 -1.77 -15.86 -17.34
N TYR A 45 -0.72 -15.94 -16.56
CA TYR A 45 -0.75 -15.59 -15.16
C TYR A 45 0.43 -14.70 -14.79
N TRP A 46 0.14 -13.68 -14.02
CA TRP A 46 1.12 -12.97 -13.22
C TRP A 46 0.91 -13.39 -11.75
N GLN A 47 1.88 -14.11 -11.19
CA GLN A 47 1.87 -14.43 -9.77
C GLN A 47 2.60 -13.32 -9.01
N VAL A 48 1.92 -12.72 -8.04
CA VAL A 48 2.46 -11.72 -7.14
C VAL A 48 2.65 -12.31 -5.74
N LEU A 49 3.45 -11.64 -4.90
CA LEU A 49 3.46 -11.88 -3.45
C LEU A 49 2.27 -11.17 -2.80
N PRO A 50 1.92 -11.48 -1.51
CA PRO A 50 0.85 -10.78 -0.82
C PRO A 50 0.98 -9.26 -0.91
N LEU A 51 -0.15 -8.59 -1.19
CA LEU A 51 -0.21 -7.15 -1.50
C LEU A 51 -0.60 -6.30 -0.28
N GLY A 52 -0.71 -6.91 0.89
CA GLY A 52 -1.06 -6.20 2.12
C GLY A 52 0.07 -5.35 2.69
N PRO A 53 -0.25 -4.45 3.63
CA PRO A 53 0.76 -3.62 4.29
C PRO A 53 1.74 -4.49 5.07
N THR A 54 3.02 -4.15 4.98
CA THR A 54 4.09 -4.86 5.70
C THR A 54 4.29 -4.31 7.11
N SER A 55 4.77 -5.16 8.02
CA SER A 55 5.16 -4.77 9.37
C SER A 55 6.69 -4.76 9.52
N TYR A 56 7.18 -4.76 10.75
CA TYR A 56 8.62 -4.82 11.01
C TYR A 56 9.25 -6.04 10.34
N GLY A 57 10.34 -5.80 9.60
CA GLY A 57 11.03 -6.81 8.79
C GLY A 57 10.53 -6.92 7.34
N ASP A 58 9.55 -6.10 6.94
CA ASP A 58 9.10 -5.85 5.57
C ASP A 58 8.71 -7.10 4.75
N SER A 59 8.45 -8.21 5.44
CA SER A 59 7.99 -9.44 4.81
C SER A 59 6.54 -9.27 4.30
N PRO A 60 6.27 -9.55 3.02
CA PRO A 60 4.90 -9.51 2.49
C PRO A 60 3.98 -10.56 3.14
N TYR A 61 4.55 -11.60 3.76
CA TYR A 61 3.80 -12.63 4.48
C TYR A 61 3.46 -12.26 5.93
N ALA A 62 3.99 -11.14 6.43
CA ALA A 62 3.73 -10.65 7.79
C ALA A 62 2.80 -9.42 7.78
N SER A 63 1.78 -9.43 6.90
CA SER A 63 0.78 -8.38 6.86
C SER A 63 -0.10 -8.40 8.10
N PHE A 64 -0.43 -7.21 8.60
CA PHE A 64 -1.36 -7.04 9.72
C PHE A 64 -2.80 -6.74 9.26
N SER A 65 -3.06 -6.79 7.97
CA SER A 65 -4.40 -6.73 7.38
C SER A 65 -4.53 -7.70 6.22
N ALA A 66 -5.67 -8.37 6.12
CA ALA A 66 -6.04 -9.21 4.99
C ALA A 66 -6.74 -8.43 3.87
N PHE A 67 -7.18 -7.20 4.14
CA PHE A 67 -8.01 -6.40 3.24
C PHE A 67 -7.27 -5.16 2.70
N ALA A 68 -6.50 -4.49 3.55
CA ALA A 68 -5.80 -3.26 3.16
C ALA A 68 -4.68 -3.55 2.17
N GLY A 69 -4.58 -2.72 1.13
CA GLY A 69 -3.44 -2.71 0.22
C GLY A 69 -2.21 -2.06 0.84
N ASN A 70 -1.02 -2.40 0.32
CA ASN A 70 0.22 -1.80 0.76
C ASN A 70 0.38 -0.39 0.16
N PRO A 71 0.45 0.67 1.00
CA PRO A 71 0.63 2.04 0.51
C PRO A 71 1.92 2.26 -0.29
N TYR A 72 2.93 1.40 -0.12
CA TYR A 72 4.15 1.48 -0.91
C TYR A 72 3.92 1.24 -2.40
N PHE A 73 2.85 0.55 -2.78
CA PHE A 73 2.54 0.24 -4.18
C PHE A 73 1.71 1.32 -4.90
N ILE A 74 1.32 2.41 -4.20
CA ILE A 74 0.70 3.58 -4.83
C ILE A 74 1.75 4.25 -5.70
N ASP A 75 1.43 4.51 -6.96
CA ASP A 75 2.37 5.13 -7.91
C ASP A 75 2.42 6.64 -7.73
N LEU A 76 3.62 7.21 -7.62
CA LEU A 76 3.77 8.65 -7.41
C LEU A 76 3.66 9.44 -8.71
N ASP A 77 4.00 8.87 -9.86
CA ASP A 77 3.81 9.54 -11.15
C ASP A 77 2.32 9.71 -11.45
N MET A 78 1.47 8.73 -11.11
CA MET A 78 0.02 8.87 -11.23
C MET A 78 -0.52 9.99 -10.34
N LEU A 79 -0.02 10.12 -9.10
CA LEU A 79 -0.42 11.22 -8.21
C LEU A 79 0.08 12.59 -8.70
N ILE A 80 1.18 12.63 -9.44
CA ILE A 80 1.66 13.85 -10.12
C ILE A 80 0.75 14.18 -11.32
N GLU A 81 0.37 13.18 -12.11
CA GLU A 81 -0.57 13.35 -13.23
C GLU A 81 -1.95 13.84 -12.77
N GLU A 82 -2.39 13.43 -11.58
CA GLU A 82 -3.62 13.88 -10.93
C GLU A 82 -3.47 15.25 -10.23
N GLU A 83 -2.34 15.93 -10.36
CA GLU A 83 -2.02 17.22 -9.73
C GLU A 83 -2.08 17.21 -8.19
N LEU A 84 -1.99 16.02 -7.57
CA LEU A 84 -1.95 15.85 -6.11
C LEU A 84 -0.54 16.06 -5.54
N LEU A 85 0.48 15.88 -6.36
CA LEU A 85 1.89 16.11 -6.05
C LEU A 85 2.57 16.89 -7.17
N THR A 86 3.66 17.59 -6.84
CA THR A 86 4.57 18.11 -7.87
C THR A 86 5.78 17.20 -8.02
N ARG A 87 6.32 17.13 -9.24
CA ARG A 87 7.54 16.35 -9.53
C ARG A 87 8.72 16.82 -8.67
N GLU A 88 8.90 18.13 -8.56
CA GLU A 88 9.96 18.74 -7.74
C GLU A 88 9.88 18.31 -6.27
N TYR A 89 8.66 18.25 -5.72
CA TYR A 89 8.47 17.80 -4.34
C TYR A 89 8.85 16.33 -4.18
N VAL A 90 8.41 15.46 -5.08
CA VAL A 90 8.71 14.02 -5.03
C VAL A 90 10.21 13.77 -5.22
N GLU A 91 10.86 14.48 -6.14
CA GLU A 91 12.31 14.36 -6.41
C GLU A 91 13.18 14.98 -5.31
N SER A 92 12.62 15.79 -4.42
CA SER A 92 13.36 16.32 -3.25
C SER A 92 13.67 15.23 -2.21
N PHE A 93 13.00 14.08 -2.28
CA PHE A 93 13.24 12.95 -1.39
C PHE A 93 14.28 11.99 -1.98
N ARG A 94 15.02 11.34 -1.11
CA ARG A 94 15.89 10.24 -1.47
C ARG A 94 15.13 8.93 -1.25
N TRP A 95 15.09 8.07 -2.29
CA TRP A 95 14.22 6.89 -2.30
C TRP A 95 14.96 5.59 -2.04
N ASN A 96 16.25 5.50 -2.41
CA ASN A 96 17.10 4.33 -2.18
C ASN A 96 18.58 4.76 -2.17
N MET A 97 19.42 3.88 -1.67
CA MET A 97 20.88 4.02 -1.75
C MET A 97 21.44 3.34 -3.00
N GLU A 98 20.85 2.24 -3.42
CA GLU A 98 21.24 1.40 -4.54
C GLU A 98 20.02 1.01 -5.36
N GLU A 99 20.13 1.03 -6.68
CA GLU A 99 18.99 0.73 -7.58
C GLU A 99 18.50 -0.72 -7.50
N GLN A 100 19.36 -1.64 -7.05
CA GLN A 100 19.06 -3.07 -7.02
C GLN A 100 18.32 -3.52 -5.76
N TYR A 101 18.17 -2.66 -4.76
CA TYR A 101 17.59 -3.01 -3.46
C TYR A 101 16.55 -1.97 -3.04
N VAL A 102 15.47 -2.46 -2.43
CA VAL A 102 14.51 -1.60 -1.73
C VAL A 102 15.07 -1.25 -0.36
N ASP A 103 15.30 0.04 -0.12
CA ASP A 103 15.65 0.55 1.20
C ASP A 103 14.37 0.85 1.99
N TYR A 104 13.86 -0.13 2.74
CA TYR A 104 12.62 0.03 3.51
C TYR A 104 12.74 1.08 4.62
N GLY A 105 13.93 1.34 5.14
CA GLY A 105 14.14 2.42 6.10
C GLY A 105 13.90 3.80 5.48
N MET A 106 14.41 4.04 4.27
CA MET A 106 14.12 5.25 3.50
C MET A 106 12.65 5.32 3.08
N MET A 107 12.08 4.20 2.63
CA MET A 107 10.66 4.12 2.26
C MET A 107 9.76 4.52 3.43
N TYR A 108 10.01 3.97 4.62
CA TYR A 108 9.24 4.29 5.82
C TYR A 108 9.28 5.79 6.16
N ASN A 109 10.43 6.42 6.05
CA ASN A 109 10.59 7.83 6.38
C ASN A 109 10.03 8.79 5.32
N SER A 110 10.10 8.41 4.05
CA SER A 110 9.78 9.30 2.93
C SER A 110 8.36 9.06 2.38
N ARG A 111 7.98 7.80 2.16
CA ARG A 111 6.76 7.46 1.42
C ARG A 111 5.49 7.98 2.08
N PHE A 112 5.35 7.76 3.38
CA PHE A 112 4.17 8.23 4.11
C PHE A 112 4.09 9.76 4.20
N THR A 113 5.23 10.45 4.19
CA THR A 113 5.24 11.92 4.14
C THR A 113 4.68 12.42 2.81
N VAL A 114 5.13 11.83 1.71
CA VAL A 114 4.67 12.19 0.36
C VAL A 114 3.20 11.82 0.14
N LEU A 115 2.77 10.62 0.58
CA LEU A 115 1.36 10.22 0.46
C LEU A 115 0.43 11.10 1.31
N LYS A 116 0.88 11.60 2.45
CA LYS A 116 0.10 12.56 3.25
C LYS A 116 -0.06 13.90 2.53
N GLU A 117 0.96 14.38 1.84
CA GLU A 117 0.85 15.59 1.04
C GLU A 117 -0.19 15.42 -0.07
N ALA A 118 -0.15 14.30 -0.81
CA ALA A 118 -1.16 13.96 -1.79
C ALA A 118 -2.57 13.92 -1.18
N TYR A 119 -2.72 13.31 0.00
CA TYR A 119 -3.99 13.29 0.72
C TYR A 119 -4.50 14.69 1.06
N HIS A 120 -3.64 15.59 1.54
CA HIS A 120 -4.02 16.97 1.88
C HIS A 120 -4.42 17.78 0.65
N ASN A 121 -3.83 17.50 -0.50
CA ASN A 121 -4.14 18.17 -1.77
C ASN A 121 -5.40 17.60 -2.44
N SER A 122 -5.81 16.39 -2.07
CA SER A 122 -6.99 15.74 -2.64
C SER A 122 -8.30 16.34 -2.11
N LYS A 123 -9.34 16.33 -2.96
CA LYS A 123 -10.68 16.80 -2.62
C LYS A 123 -11.69 15.66 -2.50
N HIS A 124 -11.19 14.44 -2.25
CA HIS A 124 -11.98 13.21 -2.30
C HIS A 124 -13.02 13.06 -1.18
N LEU A 125 -12.82 13.69 -0.01
CA LEU A 125 -13.64 13.48 1.19
C LEU A 125 -15.15 13.78 1.00
N GLY A 126 -15.53 14.56 -0.01
CA GLY A 126 -16.91 14.89 -0.32
C GLY A 126 -17.46 14.22 -1.58
N THR A 127 -16.72 13.30 -2.18
CA THR A 127 -17.14 12.62 -3.41
C THR A 127 -18.04 11.42 -3.09
N GLU A 128 -18.96 11.09 -4.01
CA GLU A 128 -19.83 9.91 -3.95
C GLU A 128 -18.98 8.64 -3.92
N GLU A 129 -17.96 8.56 -4.79
CA GLU A 129 -17.03 7.44 -4.87
C GLU A 129 -16.32 7.14 -3.53
N TYR A 130 -15.95 8.18 -2.78
CA TYR A 130 -15.35 8.01 -1.45
C TYR A 130 -16.36 7.50 -0.44
N GLN A 131 -17.63 7.96 -0.49
CA GLN A 131 -18.69 7.48 0.39
C GLN A 131 -19.03 6.03 0.09
N ASP A 132 -19.15 5.66 -1.18
CA ASP A 132 -19.37 4.27 -1.61
C ASP A 132 -18.24 3.35 -1.11
N PHE A 133 -16.98 3.81 -1.24
CA PHE A 133 -15.83 3.07 -0.71
C PHE A 133 -15.93 2.85 0.81
N LEU A 134 -16.35 3.84 1.57
CA LEU A 134 -16.51 3.72 3.03
C LEU A 134 -17.62 2.71 3.37
N GLU A 135 -18.77 2.77 2.70
CA GLU A 135 -19.89 1.88 2.92
C GLU A 135 -19.55 0.42 2.56
N GLU A 136 -18.93 0.19 1.41
CA GLU A 136 -18.53 -1.14 0.96
C GLU A 136 -17.48 -1.79 1.87
N ASN A 137 -16.66 -0.98 2.54
CA ASN A 137 -15.54 -1.45 3.36
C ASN A 137 -15.75 -1.31 4.87
N GLU A 138 -16.92 -0.86 5.34
CA GLU A 138 -17.23 -0.61 6.76
C GLU A 138 -16.86 -1.79 7.66
N TYR A 139 -17.09 -3.02 7.20
CA TYR A 139 -16.89 -4.24 7.99
C TYR A 139 -15.43 -4.48 8.45
N TRP A 140 -14.44 -3.82 7.83
CA TRP A 140 -13.03 -3.95 8.21
C TRP A 140 -12.30 -2.62 8.41
N LEU A 141 -12.71 -1.57 7.66
CA LEU A 141 -11.96 -0.33 7.52
C LEU A 141 -11.84 0.43 8.84
N ASP A 142 -12.92 0.60 9.58
CA ASP A 142 -12.93 1.28 10.87
C ASP A 142 -12.00 0.61 11.89
N GLY A 143 -12.06 -0.72 11.94
CA GLY A 143 -11.17 -1.50 12.81
C GLY A 143 -9.70 -1.34 12.43
N TYR A 144 -9.40 -1.31 11.14
CA TYR A 144 -8.05 -1.10 10.61
C TYR A 144 -7.54 0.31 10.90
N CYS A 145 -8.34 1.33 10.63
CA CYS A 145 -7.99 2.73 10.89
C CYS A 145 -7.72 2.97 12.37
N LEU A 146 -8.59 2.46 13.25
CA LEU A 146 -8.40 2.54 14.71
C LEU A 146 -7.10 1.85 15.14
N TYR A 147 -6.83 0.65 14.62
CA TYR A 147 -5.58 -0.06 14.91
C TYR A 147 -4.35 0.75 14.48
N CYS A 148 -4.35 1.32 13.29
CA CYS A 148 -3.24 2.15 12.80
C CYS A 148 -3.05 3.42 13.63
N ALA A 149 -4.13 4.08 14.04
CA ALA A 149 -4.09 5.25 14.92
C ALA A 149 -3.50 4.90 16.29
N CYS A 150 -3.95 3.79 16.89
CA CYS A 150 -3.41 3.28 18.14
C CYS A 150 -1.94 2.89 18.02
N LYS A 151 -1.54 2.19 16.96
CA LYS A 151 -0.13 1.85 16.70
C LYS A 151 0.75 3.10 16.72
N LYS A 152 0.32 4.16 16.06
CA LYS A 152 1.04 5.44 16.06
C LYS A 152 1.07 6.09 17.46
N LYS A 153 -0.06 6.12 18.17
CA LYS A 153 -0.17 6.69 19.51
C LYS A 153 0.73 5.99 20.53
N PHE A 154 0.84 4.67 20.43
CA PHE A 154 1.66 3.83 21.32
C PHE A 154 3.05 3.52 20.76
N ASN A 155 3.61 4.40 19.92
CA ASN A 155 4.96 4.27 19.35
C ASN A 155 5.24 2.89 18.73
N TYR A 156 4.27 2.35 18.01
CA TYR A 156 4.33 1.05 17.31
C TYR A 156 4.54 -0.17 18.23
N MET A 157 4.35 -0.04 19.54
CA MET A 157 4.39 -1.18 20.47
C MET A 157 3.36 -2.25 20.08
N ALA A 158 3.61 -3.48 20.57
CA ALA A 158 2.67 -4.58 20.41
C ALA A 158 1.33 -4.22 21.10
N TRP A 159 0.19 -4.55 20.47
CA TRP A 159 -1.12 -4.20 20.98
C TRP A 159 -1.43 -4.80 22.37
N GLN A 160 -0.78 -5.93 22.70
CA GLN A 160 -0.87 -6.54 24.03
C GLN A 160 -0.36 -5.64 25.14
N SER A 161 0.53 -4.68 24.81
CA SER A 161 1.12 -3.72 25.76
C SER A 161 0.37 -2.39 25.83
N TRP A 162 -0.73 -2.23 25.09
CA TRP A 162 -1.56 -1.03 25.16
C TRP A 162 -2.37 -0.99 26.46
N ASP A 163 -2.87 0.20 26.81
CA ASP A 163 -3.78 0.37 27.94
C ASP A 163 -5.01 -0.53 27.77
N ASP A 164 -5.45 -1.15 28.86
CA ASP A 164 -6.56 -2.10 28.84
C ASP A 164 -7.85 -1.51 28.26
N ASP A 165 -8.13 -0.25 28.53
CA ASP A 165 -9.34 0.42 28.03
C ASP A 165 -9.35 0.55 26.49
N ILE A 166 -8.19 0.82 25.90
CA ILE A 166 -8.01 0.82 24.41
C ILE A 166 -8.04 -0.61 23.87
N LYS A 167 -7.28 -1.50 24.52
CA LYS A 167 -7.16 -2.91 24.13
C LYS A 167 -8.54 -3.61 24.07
N PHE A 168 -9.39 -3.33 25.04
CA PHE A 168 -10.75 -3.88 25.12
C PHE A 168 -11.82 -2.98 24.49
N ARG A 169 -11.42 -1.95 23.73
CA ARG A 169 -12.29 -1.07 22.94
C ARG A 169 -13.41 -0.44 23.79
N LYS A 170 -13.11 0.02 25.02
CA LYS A 170 -14.10 0.74 25.84
C LYS A 170 -14.44 2.08 25.19
N GLU A 171 -15.73 2.38 25.05
CA GLU A 171 -16.23 3.54 24.29
C GLU A 171 -15.55 4.86 24.68
N LYS A 172 -15.39 5.13 26.00
CA LYS A 172 -14.74 6.37 26.46
C LYS A 172 -13.27 6.49 26.06
N ALA A 173 -12.59 5.37 25.84
CA ALA A 173 -11.18 5.36 25.45
C ALA A 173 -10.98 5.48 23.94
N LEU A 174 -12.03 5.24 23.15
CA LEU A 174 -12.02 5.38 21.68
C LEU A 174 -12.34 6.80 21.20
N GLN A 175 -12.79 7.68 22.10
CA GLN A 175 -12.98 9.11 21.83
C GLN A 175 -11.60 9.82 21.91
N LEU A 176 -10.77 9.57 20.91
CA LEU A 176 -9.39 10.07 20.82
C LEU A 176 -9.29 11.40 20.07
#